data_91a89fde8a54d3eb60be1c8fbf8e423b
#
_entry.id   91a89fde8a54d3eb60be1c8fbf8e423b
#
_cell.length_a   1.000
_cell.length_b   1.000
_cell.length_c   1.000
_cell.angle_alpha   90.00
_cell.angle_beta   90.00
_cell.angle_gamma   90.00
#
_symmetry.space_group_name_H-M   'P 1'
#
loop_
_entity.id
_entity.type
_entity.pdbx_description
1 polymer ?
#
loop_
_entity_poly.entity_id
_entity_poly.type
_entity_poly.pdbx_seq_one_letter_code
_entity_poly.pdbx_strand_id
1 'polypeptide(L)' 'LAPVELEEDLEIAEEAVPYQNLEKLEKELQELEEAMHRAAEALEFEAAAGYRDRIALLRSKLETVN' A
#
# COMPACT_ATOMS: atom_id res chain seq x y z
N LEU A 1 8.62 2.40 26.14
CA LEU A 1 7.89 1.19 26.43
C LEU A 1 6.79 0.97 25.42
N ALA A 2 5.89 1.94 25.34
CA ALA A 2 4.82 1.81 24.37
C ALA A 2 5.34 1.69 22.95
N PRO A 3 6.35 2.46 22.57
CA PRO A 3 6.86 2.33 21.20
C PRO A 3 7.33 0.94 20.87
N VAL A 4 7.92 0.26 21.83
CA VAL A 4 8.39 -1.09 21.58
C VAL A 4 7.22 -2.02 21.26
N GLU A 5 6.14 -1.85 21.97
CA GLU A 5 4.96 -2.67 21.72
C GLU A 5 4.41 -2.44 20.33
N LEU A 6 4.41 -1.19 19.89
CA LEU A 6 3.91 -0.89 18.56
C LEU A 6 4.74 -1.58 17.49
N GLU A 7 6.05 -1.60 17.69
CA GLU A 7 6.91 -2.25 16.72
C GLU A 7 6.62 -3.73 16.61
N GLU A 8 6.38 -4.35 17.75
CA GLU A 8 6.06 -5.77 17.74
C GLU A 8 4.77 -6.03 16.98
N ASP A 9 3.80 -5.17 17.17
CA ASP A 9 2.55 -5.33 16.46
C ASP A 9 2.74 -5.28 14.97
N LEU A 10 3.59 -4.37 14.52
CA LEU A 10 3.85 -4.25 13.10
C LEU A 10 4.48 -5.51 12.53
N GLU A 11 5.41 -6.08 13.27
CA GLU A 11 6.07 -7.30 12.80
C GLU A 11 5.07 -8.43 12.67
N ILE A 12 4.20 -8.55 13.63
CA ILE A 12 3.19 -9.59 13.60
C ILE A 12 2.30 -9.41 12.37
N ALA A 13 1.93 -8.17 12.09
CA ALA A 13 1.08 -7.91 10.95
C ALA A 13 1.72 -8.35 9.65
N GLU A 14 3.04 -8.17 9.56
CA GLU A 14 3.72 -8.56 8.34
C GLU A 14 3.72 -10.07 8.13
N GLU A 15 3.85 -10.80 9.22
CA GLU A 15 3.94 -12.25 9.10
C GLU A 15 2.59 -12.88 8.82
N ALA A 16 1.57 -12.37 9.47
CA ALA A 16 0.25 -12.97 9.33
C ALA A 16 -0.76 -11.88 9.04
N VAL A 17 -0.87 -11.52 7.78
CA VAL A 17 -1.80 -10.47 7.37
C VAL A 17 -3.22 -11.00 7.44
N PRO A 18 -4.06 -10.44 8.30
CA PRO A 18 -5.44 -10.87 8.36
C PRO A 18 -6.18 -10.58 7.07
N TYR A 19 -7.25 -11.32 6.87
CA TYR A 19 -8.04 -11.13 5.67
C TYR A 19 -8.53 -9.67 5.54
N GLN A 20 -8.86 -9.06 6.65
CA GLN A 20 -9.32 -7.68 6.63
C GLN A 20 -8.23 -6.75 6.11
N ASN A 21 -6.98 -7.03 6.46
CA ASN A 21 -5.88 -6.19 5.97
C ASN A 21 -5.69 -6.35 4.48
N LEU A 22 -5.94 -7.54 3.96
CA LEU A 22 -5.86 -7.73 2.52
C LEU A 22 -6.88 -6.88 1.79
N GLU A 23 -8.09 -6.82 2.30
CA GLU A 23 -9.11 -5.98 1.69
C GLU A 23 -8.72 -4.52 1.74
N LYS A 24 -8.14 -4.09 2.86
CA LYS A 24 -7.69 -2.72 2.95
C LYS A 24 -6.59 -2.42 1.96
N LEU A 25 -5.66 -3.34 1.79
CA LEU A 25 -4.59 -3.14 0.84
C LEU A 25 -5.12 -3.05 -0.58
N GLU A 26 -6.06 -3.89 -0.92
CA GLU A 26 -6.64 -3.85 -2.25
C GLU A 26 -7.39 -2.55 -2.49
N LYS A 27 -8.11 -2.09 -1.49
CA LYS A 27 -8.82 -0.83 -1.61
C LYS A 27 -7.85 0.32 -1.77
N GLU A 28 -6.79 0.31 -0.98
CA GLU A 28 -5.77 1.33 -1.06
C GLU A 28 -5.12 1.32 -2.44
N LEU A 29 -4.86 0.13 -2.95
CA LEU A 29 -4.27 0.00 -4.27
C LEU A 29 -5.17 0.63 -5.33
N GLN A 30 -6.46 0.36 -5.23
CA GLN A 30 -7.40 0.91 -6.18
C GLN A 30 -7.44 2.44 -6.11
N GLU A 31 -7.43 2.98 -4.90
CA GLU A 31 -7.43 4.42 -4.73
C GLU A 31 -6.16 5.05 -5.30
N LEU A 32 -5.04 4.38 -5.11
CA LEU A 32 -3.79 4.88 -5.65
C LEU A 32 -3.80 4.86 -7.17
N GLU A 33 -4.38 3.82 -7.76
CA GLU A 33 -4.48 3.76 -9.20
C GLU A 33 -5.32 4.90 -9.74
N GLU A 34 -6.43 5.19 -9.08
CA GLU A 34 -7.26 6.30 -9.51
C GLU A 34 -6.53 7.63 -9.38
N ALA A 35 -5.81 7.80 -8.27
CA ALA A 35 -5.05 9.02 -8.09
C ALA A 35 -3.97 9.16 -9.15
N MET A 36 -3.33 8.04 -9.50
CA MET A 36 -2.31 8.06 -10.54
C MET A 36 -2.90 8.50 -11.87
N HIS A 37 -4.07 7.97 -12.20
CA HIS A 37 -4.69 8.34 -13.47
C HIS A 37 -5.06 9.81 -13.49
N ARG A 38 -5.60 10.32 -12.38
CA ARG A 38 -5.93 11.73 -12.32
C ARG A 38 -4.70 12.61 -12.47
N ALA A 39 -3.62 12.22 -11.83
CA ALA A 39 -2.38 12.99 -11.94
C ALA A 39 -1.87 12.98 -13.37
N ALA A 40 -1.94 11.82 -14.02
CA ALA A 40 -1.49 11.73 -15.40
C ALA A 40 -2.35 12.60 -16.32
N GLU A 41 -3.65 12.60 -16.11
CA GLU A 41 -4.52 13.43 -16.91
C GLU A 41 -4.26 14.90 -16.71
N ALA A 42 -3.85 15.27 -15.49
CA ALA A 42 -3.51 16.65 -15.20
C ALA A 42 -2.08 16.97 -15.58
N LEU A 43 -1.38 16.04 -16.21
CA LEU A 43 -0.01 16.21 -16.63
C LEU A 43 0.95 16.42 -15.47
N GLU A 44 0.57 15.91 -14.31
CA GLU A 44 1.42 15.93 -13.13
C GLU A 44 2.22 14.65 -13.10
N PHE A 45 3.24 14.58 -13.91
CA PHE A 45 3.93 13.33 -14.15
C PHE A 45 4.73 12.87 -12.94
N GLU A 46 5.27 13.80 -12.17
CA GLU A 46 6.02 13.41 -10.98
C GLU A 46 5.10 12.81 -9.93
N ALA A 47 3.92 13.38 -9.78
CA ALA A 47 2.97 12.82 -8.85
C ALA A 47 2.50 11.44 -9.31
N ALA A 48 2.25 11.31 -10.60
CA ALA A 48 1.83 10.04 -11.16
C ALA A 48 2.91 8.98 -10.94
N ALA A 49 4.16 9.35 -11.11
CA ALA A 49 5.25 8.39 -10.88
C ALA A 49 5.32 7.97 -9.42
N GLY A 50 5.09 8.91 -8.50
CA GLY A 50 5.06 8.57 -7.10
C GLY A 50 3.96 7.59 -6.76
N TYR A 51 2.79 7.80 -7.31
CA TYR A 51 1.69 6.86 -7.10
C TYR A 51 2.02 5.50 -7.68
N ARG A 52 2.63 5.48 -8.86
CA ARG A 52 3.01 4.21 -9.47
C ARG A 52 3.98 3.44 -8.61
N ASP A 53 4.94 4.12 -8.00
CA ASP A 53 5.89 3.45 -7.14
C ASP A 53 5.20 2.86 -5.92
N ARG A 54 4.25 3.59 -5.35
CA ARG A 54 3.50 3.06 -4.21
C ARG A 54 2.67 1.86 -4.61
N ILE A 55 2.08 1.90 -5.78
CA ILE A 55 1.30 0.79 -6.28
C ILE A 55 2.18 -0.44 -6.40
N ALA A 56 3.38 -0.29 -6.91
CA ALA A 56 4.29 -1.41 -7.05
C ALA A 56 4.62 -2.01 -5.70
N LEU A 57 4.84 -1.17 -4.70
CA LEU A 57 5.14 -1.66 -3.37
C LEU A 57 3.96 -2.44 -2.78
N LEU A 58 2.76 -1.92 -2.93
CA LEU A 58 1.59 -2.60 -2.41
C LEU A 58 1.35 -3.92 -3.11
N ARG A 59 1.53 -3.95 -4.42
CA ARG A 59 1.37 -5.20 -5.15
C ARG A 59 2.38 -6.23 -4.69
N SER A 60 3.59 -5.79 -4.44
CA SER A 60 4.62 -6.69 -3.96
C SER A 60 4.21 -7.31 -2.62
N LYS A 61 3.63 -6.51 -1.74
CA LYS A 61 3.16 -7.01 -0.47
C LYS A 61 2.04 -8.03 -0.65
N LEU A 62 1.12 -7.75 -1.56
CA LEU A 62 0.02 -8.67 -1.79
C LEU A 62 0.52 -10.00 -2.34
N GLU A 63 1.49 -9.96 -3.22
CA GLU A 63 2.05 -11.18 -3.77
C GLU A 63 2.75 -11.99 -2.69
N THR A 64 3.41 -11.32 -1.78
CA THR A 64 4.11 -12.00 -0.71
C THR A 64 3.16 -12.74 0.21
N VAL A 65 1.99 -12.17 0.44
CA VAL A 65 1.00 -12.78 1.31
C VAL A 65 0.47 -14.08 0.72
N ASN A 66 0.31 -14.12 -0.57
CA ASN A 66 -0.18 -15.32 -1.23
C ASN A 66 0.88 -16.41 -1.21
#